data_dbb9f276ffe453fde3efd2f9c2b5a6b9
#
_entry.id   dbb9f276ffe453fde3efd2f9c2b5a6b9
#
_cell.length_a   1.000
_cell.length_b   1.000
_cell.length_c   1.000
_cell.angle_alpha   90.00
_cell.angle_beta   90.00
_cell.angle_gamma   90.00
#
_symmetry.space_group_name_H-M   'P 1'
#
loop_
_entity.id
_entity.type
_entity.pdbx_description
1 polymer ?
#
loop_
_entity_poly.entity_id
_entity_poly.type
_entity_poly.pdbx_seq_one_letter_code
_entity_poly.pdbx_strand_id
1 'polypeptide(L)'
;LALDLGTTGNRAFLFDNSGNVISQAYQELTQYYPQPGWLEHNPLEIWQATCTVMQKAIQQAKIKATDIQAIGLTVHRETCLLWDKTTGQPLHNAIVWQDRRTAFHCQKLQEQGYAEEIFVRTGLIIDAYFSATKLTWLLEQVVKPSSINLDNVLDGTIDSWILWNLTGGKVHATDDSNASRTMLYNLTTREWDTKLLDLFNIPAHLLPKIQPTLGYFGTTKPDLLGAEIPITAILGDQQASLFGHGCDRPGLVKCTYGTGSFLVARTGNNIIHSQQQLIATIAWTQNNSNDTTKVGYALEGSMFTTGACIQWLRDGIGLIDNAAQTEMLAQQVSDNGGVYFVPALSGLGAPHWDMNARGAFFGITGGVKRQHLVRSVLEAIAFQVKEVVQAINDSGLLQVERLKVDGG
;
A
#
# COMPACT_ATOMS: atom_id res chain seq x y z
N LEU A 1 -21.00 2.11 -3.18
CA LEU A 1 -20.21 2.49 -2.00
C LEU A 1 -18.76 2.11 -2.24
N ALA A 2 -17.83 3.05 -2.12
CA ALA A 2 -16.39 2.80 -2.15
C ALA A 2 -15.81 2.98 -0.74
N LEU A 3 -15.00 2.00 -0.31
CA LEU A 3 -14.25 2.02 0.95
C LEU A 3 -12.78 2.21 0.62
N ASP A 4 -12.18 3.27 1.15
CA ASP A 4 -10.74 3.57 1.05
C ASP A 4 -10.12 3.49 2.44
N LEU A 5 -9.42 2.39 2.70
CA LEU A 5 -8.81 2.10 3.99
C LEU A 5 -7.31 2.42 3.94
N GLY A 6 -7.01 3.68 4.19
CA GLY A 6 -5.65 4.21 4.16
C GLY A 6 -4.88 3.97 5.46
N THR A 7 -3.59 4.27 5.44
CA THR A 7 -2.71 4.11 6.61
C THR A 7 -3.13 5.02 7.78
N THR A 8 -3.55 6.25 7.50
CA THR A 8 -3.89 7.23 8.54
C THR A 8 -5.36 7.26 8.91
N GLY A 9 -6.22 6.62 8.11
CA GLY A 9 -7.66 6.60 8.37
C GLY A 9 -8.46 5.98 7.25
N ASN A 10 -9.69 5.63 7.58
CA ASN A 10 -10.66 5.01 6.68
C ASN A 10 -11.61 6.06 6.11
N ARG A 11 -11.96 5.90 4.84
CA ARG A 11 -12.95 6.72 4.13
C ARG A 11 -14.04 5.87 3.51
N ALA A 12 -15.24 6.41 3.45
CA ALA A 12 -16.33 5.87 2.66
C ALA A 12 -16.86 6.96 1.73
N PHE A 13 -17.06 6.61 0.45
CA PHE A 13 -17.67 7.47 -0.55
C PHE A 13 -18.90 6.78 -1.14
N LEU A 14 -19.99 7.50 -1.23
CA LEU A 14 -21.15 7.09 -2.02
C LEU A 14 -21.15 7.84 -3.33
N PHE A 15 -21.23 7.09 -4.43
CA PHE A 15 -21.34 7.63 -5.77
C PHE A 15 -22.71 7.31 -6.35
N ASP A 16 -23.23 8.22 -7.18
CA ASP A 16 -24.37 7.92 -8.07
C ASP A 16 -23.92 7.17 -9.33
N ASN A 17 -24.87 6.78 -10.19
CA ASN A 17 -24.58 6.08 -11.44
C ASN A 17 -23.82 6.94 -12.47
N SER A 18 -23.70 8.24 -12.24
CA SER A 18 -22.96 9.19 -13.08
C SER A 18 -21.54 9.43 -12.54
N GLY A 19 -21.18 8.82 -11.40
CA GLY A 19 -19.87 8.97 -10.77
C GLY A 19 -19.75 10.21 -9.87
N ASN A 20 -20.85 10.92 -9.59
CA ASN A 20 -20.81 12.05 -8.66
C ASN A 20 -20.79 11.56 -7.21
N VAL A 21 -19.99 12.21 -6.37
CA VAL A 21 -19.97 11.95 -4.94
C VAL A 21 -21.26 12.48 -4.29
N ILE A 22 -22.08 11.59 -3.74
CA ILE A 22 -23.31 11.94 -3.01
C ILE A 22 -22.99 12.28 -1.56
N SER A 23 -22.10 11.50 -0.93
CA SER A 23 -21.66 11.71 0.44
C SER A 23 -20.31 11.08 0.67
N GLN A 24 -19.63 11.53 1.73
CA GLN A 24 -18.37 10.95 2.18
C GLN A 24 -18.25 11.00 3.71
N ALA A 25 -17.50 10.09 4.27
CA ALA A 25 -17.17 10.08 5.68
C ALA A 25 -15.71 9.67 5.87
N TYR A 26 -15.08 10.19 6.91
CA TYR A 26 -13.70 9.89 7.30
C TYR A 26 -13.61 9.59 8.80
N GLN A 27 -12.71 8.67 9.13
CA GLN A 27 -12.35 8.33 10.51
C GLN A 27 -10.86 8.06 10.58
N GLU A 28 -10.16 8.83 11.40
CA GLU A 28 -8.72 8.65 11.66
C GLU A 28 -8.45 7.37 12.43
N LEU A 29 -7.25 6.78 12.22
CA LEU A 29 -6.75 5.58 12.90
C LEU A 29 -5.55 5.93 13.80
N THR A 30 -5.51 5.29 14.97
CA THR A 30 -4.37 5.41 15.88
C THR A 30 -3.15 4.69 15.34
N GLN A 31 -2.01 5.38 15.37
CA GLN A 31 -0.71 4.83 15.00
C GLN A 31 0.01 4.38 16.27
N TYR A 32 0.39 3.10 16.38
CA TYR A 32 1.09 2.54 17.53
C TYR A 32 2.56 2.32 17.21
N TYR A 33 3.45 2.86 18.02
CA TYR A 33 4.91 2.74 17.87
C TYR A 33 5.52 2.01 19.08
N PRO A 34 5.42 0.65 19.16
CA PRO A 34 5.89 -0.11 20.33
C PRO A 34 7.39 0.00 20.60
N GLN A 35 8.19 0.10 19.51
CA GLN A 35 9.64 0.25 19.54
C GLN A 35 10.11 1.15 18.38
N PRO A 36 11.33 1.68 18.43
CA PRO A 36 11.89 2.45 17.31
C PRO A 36 11.88 1.62 16.00
N GLY A 37 11.28 2.18 14.96
CA GLY A 37 11.12 1.54 13.65
C GLY A 37 9.95 0.55 13.55
N TRP A 38 9.19 0.33 14.62
CA TRP A 38 7.97 -0.47 14.60
C TRP A 38 6.75 0.41 14.40
N LEU A 39 5.79 -0.09 13.65
CA LEU A 39 4.49 0.57 13.46
C LEU A 39 3.38 -0.48 13.36
N GLU A 40 2.36 -0.31 14.18
CA GLU A 40 1.23 -1.22 14.27
C GLU A 40 -0.10 -0.49 14.20
N HIS A 41 -1.13 -1.18 13.70
CA HIS A 41 -2.52 -0.78 13.80
C HIS A 41 -3.33 -1.82 14.58
N ASN A 42 -4.32 -1.37 15.34
CA ASN A 42 -5.29 -2.27 15.97
C ASN A 42 -6.33 -2.71 14.90
N PRO A 43 -6.42 -4.02 14.55
CA PRO A 43 -7.35 -4.48 13.54
C PRO A 43 -8.82 -4.27 13.90
N LEU A 44 -9.16 -4.32 15.19
CA LEU A 44 -10.52 -4.05 15.66
C LEU A 44 -10.90 -2.57 15.50
N GLU A 45 -9.94 -1.65 15.69
CA GLU A 45 -10.13 -0.23 15.40
C GLU A 45 -10.36 0.01 13.91
N ILE A 46 -9.55 -0.63 13.02
CA ILE A 46 -9.75 -0.54 11.57
C ILE A 46 -11.17 -1.01 11.20
N TRP A 47 -11.61 -2.15 11.73
CA TRP A 47 -12.95 -2.67 11.49
C TRP A 47 -14.04 -1.72 11.99
N GLN A 48 -13.92 -1.21 13.22
CA GLN A 48 -14.90 -0.30 13.79
C GLN A 48 -14.96 1.04 13.04
N ALA A 49 -13.80 1.58 12.64
CA ALA A 49 -13.74 2.78 11.81
C ALA A 49 -14.41 2.55 10.44
N THR A 50 -14.20 1.36 9.82
CA THR A 50 -14.87 0.99 8.57
C THR A 50 -16.40 0.98 8.74
N CYS A 51 -16.92 0.35 9.77
CA CYS A 51 -18.36 0.36 10.07
C CYS A 51 -18.88 1.79 10.25
N THR A 52 -18.13 2.60 11.02
CA THR A 52 -18.51 3.99 11.32
C THR A 52 -18.61 4.84 10.05
N VAL A 53 -17.62 4.76 9.14
CA VAL A 53 -17.63 5.57 7.92
C VAL A 53 -18.72 5.12 6.94
N MET A 54 -18.99 3.81 6.84
CA MET A 54 -20.10 3.29 6.04
C MET A 54 -21.45 3.85 6.53
N GLN A 55 -21.72 3.72 7.83
CA GLN A 55 -22.97 4.20 8.42
C GLN A 55 -23.14 5.72 8.27
N LYS A 56 -22.08 6.49 8.55
CA LYS A 56 -22.08 7.95 8.38
C LYS A 56 -22.35 8.37 6.94
N ALA A 57 -21.71 7.72 5.95
CA ALA A 57 -21.92 8.03 4.53
C ALA A 57 -23.37 7.77 4.11
N ILE A 58 -23.94 6.62 4.49
CA ILE A 58 -25.34 6.27 4.20
C ILE A 58 -26.30 7.28 4.87
N GLN A 59 -26.07 7.63 6.13
CA GLN A 59 -26.90 8.58 6.86
C GLN A 59 -26.87 9.98 6.23
N GLN A 60 -25.68 10.47 5.84
CA GLN A 60 -25.51 11.78 5.20
C GLN A 60 -26.18 11.83 3.83
N ALA A 61 -26.11 10.74 3.07
CA ALA A 61 -26.79 10.61 1.78
C ALA A 61 -28.32 10.50 1.92
N LYS A 62 -28.85 10.22 3.12
CA LYS A 62 -30.29 9.99 3.39
C LYS A 62 -30.90 8.89 2.54
N ILE A 63 -30.14 7.84 2.24
CA ILE A 63 -30.58 6.66 1.48
C ILE A 63 -30.70 5.45 2.42
N LYS A 64 -31.32 4.37 1.91
CA LYS A 64 -31.33 3.07 2.57
C LYS A 64 -30.16 2.22 2.08
N ALA A 65 -29.68 1.30 2.91
CA ALA A 65 -28.65 0.35 2.52
C ALA A 65 -29.05 -0.51 1.30
N THR A 66 -30.37 -0.76 1.14
CA THR A 66 -30.95 -1.46 -0.02
C THR A 66 -30.78 -0.72 -1.35
N ASP A 67 -30.48 0.59 -1.32
CA ASP A 67 -30.27 1.39 -2.53
C ASP A 67 -28.83 1.27 -3.04
N ILE A 68 -27.92 0.68 -2.24
CA ILE A 68 -26.51 0.48 -2.61
C ILE A 68 -26.40 -0.76 -3.50
N GLN A 69 -25.95 -0.57 -4.73
CA GLN A 69 -25.85 -1.63 -5.73
C GLN A 69 -24.63 -2.54 -5.50
N ALA A 70 -23.52 -1.96 -5.00
CA ALA A 70 -22.27 -2.68 -4.79
C ALA A 70 -21.33 -1.95 -3.83
N ILE A 71 -20.38 -2.71 -3.27
CA ILE A 71 -19.22 -2.20 -2.52
C ILE A 71 -17.95 -2.51 -3.32
N GLY A 72 -17.09 -1.49 -3.48
CA GLY A 72 -15.69 -1.61 -3.86
C GLY A 72 -14.80 -1.30 -2.65
N LEU A 73 -13.75 -2.09 -2.47
CA LEU A 73 -12.81 -1.96 -1.35
C LEU A 73 -11.41 -1.68 -1.87
N THR A 74 -10.78 -0.63 -1.36
CA THR A 74 -9.35 -0.40 -1.54
C THR A 74 -8.66 -0.23 -0.19
N VAL A 75 -7.43 -0.71 -0.09
CA VAL A 75 -6.68 -0.76 1.17
C VAL A 75 -5.23 -0.35 0.97
N HIS A 76 -4.61 0.17 2.03
CA HIS A 76 -3.15 0.26 2.07
C HIS A 76 -2.57 -1.16 2.07
N ARG A 77 -1.62 -1.38 1.16
CA ARG A 77 -1.09 -2.71 0.86
C ARG A 77 -0.07 -3.18 1.90
N GLU A 78 0.33 -4.43 1.83
CA GLU A 78 1.41 -5.09 2.57
C GLU A 78 1.22 -5.17 4.09
N THR A 79 0.34 -4.38 4.69
CA THR A 79 -0.03 -4.46 6.11
C THR A 79 -0.75 -5.77 6.36
N CYS A 80 -0.26 -6.58 7.29
CA CYS A 80 -0.75 -7.93 7.49
C CYS A 80 -0.97 -8.27 8.96
N LEU A 81 -1.82 -9.26 9.20
CA LEU A 81 -2.21 -9.73 10.52
C LEU A 81 -2.59 -11.20 10.51
N LEU A 82 -2.68 -11.78 11.71
CA LEU A 82 -3.25 -13.11 11.97
C LEU A 82 -4.48 -12.97 12.85
N TRP A 83 -5.49 -13.82 12.62
CA TRP A 83 -6.68 -13.90 13.50
C TRP A 83 -7.17 -15.34 13.65
N ASP A 84 -7.89 -15.58 14.72
CA ASP A 84 -8.55 -16.85 14.97
C ASP A 84 -9.88 -16.89 14.21
N LYS A 85 -10.06 -17.87 13.30
CA LYS A 85 -11.28 -17.99 12.48
C LYS A 85 -12.53 -18.37 13.28
N THR A 86 -12.36 -18.95 14.48
CA THR A 86 -13.47 -19.39 15.32
C THR A 86 -14.07 -18.23 16.12
N THR A 87 -13.19 -17.37 16.66
CA THR A 87 -13.58 -16.24 17.48
C THR A 87 -13.65 -14.92 16.73
N GLY A 88 -13.00 -14.84 15.55
CA GLY A 88 -12.82 -13.60 14.80
C GLY A 88 -11.89 -12.60 15.50
N GLN A 89 -11.10 -13.03 16.49
CA GLN A 89 -10.22 -12.14 17.25
C GLN A 89 -8.82 -12.09 16.61
N PRO A 90 -8.26 -10.89 16.38
CA PRO A 90 -6.86 -10.74 16.01
C PRO A 90 -5.94 -11.33 17.08
N LEU A 91 -4.88 -12.00 16.66
CA LEU A 91 -3.88 -12.57 17.56
C LEU A 91 -2.83 -11.55 17.98
N HIS A 92 -2.69 -10.49 17.22
CA HIS A 92 -1.75 -9.38 17.43
C HIS A 92 -2.26 -8.14 16.67
N ASN A 93 -1.69 -6.97 16.95
CA ASN A 93 -1.88 -5.81 16.08
C ASN A 93 -1.39 -6.10 14.65
N ALA A 94 -2.00 -5.48 13.66
CA ALA A 94 -1.53 -5.55 12.28
C ALA A 94 -0.18 -4.86 12.15
N ILE A 95 0.80 -5.52 11.52
CA ILE A 95 2.12 -4.94 11.27
C ILE A 95 2.03 -4.12 9.98
N VAL A 96 2.24 -2.80 10.09
CA VAL A 96 2.06 -1.85 8.99
C VAL A 96 3.19 -1.96 7.97
N TRP A 97 2.93 -1.61 6.71
CA TRP A 97 3.87 -1.63 5.59
C TRP A 97 5.17 -0.85 5.85
N GLN A 98 5.13 0.20 6.69
CA GLN A 98 6.28 1.03 7.07
C GLN A 98 7.15 0.41 8.15
N ASP A 99 6.67 -0.66 8.80
CA ASP A 99 7.37 -1.32 9.91
C ASP A 99 8.70 -1.96 9.44
N ARG A 100 9.75 -1.79 10.23
CA ARG A 100 11.10 -2.26 9.90
C ARG A 100 11.63 -3.37 10.81
N ARG A 101 10.76 -3.97 11.68
CA ARG A 101 11.18 -5.01 12.64
C ARG A 101 11.82 -6.23 11.98
N THR A 102 11.50 -6.51 10.72
CA THR A 102 12.02 -7.66 9.98
C THR A 102 13.21 -7.33 9.07
N ALA A 103 13.76 -6.10 9.14
CA ALA A 103 14.88 -5.67 8.28
C ALA A 103 16.09 -6.61 8.39
N PHE A 104 16.41 -7.10 9.61
CA PHE A 104 17.48 -8.05 9.82
C PHE A 104 17.21 -9.42 9.16
N HIS A 105 15.95 -9.87 9.13
CA HIS A 105 15.57 -11.09 8.43
C HIS A 105 15.74 -10.91 6.91
N CYS A 106 15.34 -9.75 6.37
CA CYS A 106 15.55 -9.42 4.96
C CYS A 106 17.04 -9.44 4.60
N GLN A 107 17.90 -8.84 5.43
CA GLN A 107 19.34 -8.86 5.20
C GLN A 107 19.90 -10.30 5.14
N LYS A 108 19.49 -11.17 6.06
CA LYS A 108 19.89 -12.59 6.03
C LYS A 108 19.50 -13.30 4.74
N LEU A 109 18.28 -13.08 4.25
CA LEU A 109 17.83 -13.65 2.98
C LEU A 109 18.67 -13.16 1.79
N GLN A 110 19.05 -11.89 1.78
CA GLN A 110 19.95 -11.33 0.77
C GLN A 110 21.35 -11.97 0.84
N GLU A 111 21.94 -12.09 2.04
CA GLU A 111 23.23 -12.74 2.27
C GLU A 111 23.22 -14.23 1.89
N GLN A 112 22.08 -14.90 2.00
CA GLN A 112 21.87 -16.30 1.58
C GLN A 112 21.65 -16.45 0.07
N GLY A 113 21.55 -15.33 -0.69
CA GLY A 113 21.47 -15.36 -2.15
C GLY A 113 20.07 -15.53 -2.72
N TYR A 114 18.99 -15.36 -1.93
CA TYR A 114 17.61 -15.52 -2.40
C TYR A 114 17.06 -14.34 -3.24
N ALA A 115 17.83 -13.26 -3.42
CA ALA A 115 17.34 -12.04 -4.05
C ALA A 115 16.82 -12.26 -5.48
N GLU A 116 17.59 -12.97 -6.31
CA GLU A 116 17.19 -13.23 -7.71
C GLU A 116 15.99 -14.17 -7.80
N GLU A 117 15.95 -15.25 -6.99
CA GLU A 117 14.83 -16.19 -6.99
C GLU A 117 13.52 -15.50 -6.60
N ILE A 118 13.53 -14.68 -5.55
CA ILE A 118 12.36 -13.91 -5.11
C ILE A 118 11.95 -12.92 -6.18
N PHE A 119 12.90 -12.17 -6.76
CA PHE A 119 12.62 -11.17 -7.80
C PHE A 119 11.99 -11.79 -9.06
N VAL A 120 12.54 -12.89 -9.56
CA VAL A 120 12.00 -13.56 -10.76
C VAL A 120 10.59 -14.09 -10.53
N ARG A 121 10.28 -14.62 -9.34
CA ARG A 121 8.96 -15.16 -9.01
C ARG A 121 7.92 -14.10 -8.74
N THR A 122 8.30 -13.09 -7.97
CA THR A 122 7.35 -12.13 -7.38
C THR A 122 7.39 -10.76 -8.04
N GLY A 123 8.46 -10.44 -8.78
CA GLY A 123 8.74 -9.08 -9.25
C GLY A 123 9.18 -8.12 -8.14
N LEU A 124 9.34 -8.60 -6.91
CA LEU A 124 9.68 -7.80 -5.74
C LEU A 124 11.13 -8.02 -5.33
N ILE A 125 11.70 -7.03 -4.68
CA ILE A 125 12.99 -7.15 -4.01
C ILE A 125 12.78 -7.57 -2.55
N ILE A 126 13.84 -8.04 -1.89
CA ILE A 126 13.77 -8.38 -0.47
C ILE A 126 13.81 -7.10 0.36
N ASP A 127 12.69 -6.73 0.96
CA ASP A 127 12.54 -5.59 1.87
C ASP A 127 11.47 -5.87 2.93
N ALA A 128 11.63 -5.32 4.14
CA ALA A 128 10.66 -5.39 5.23
C ALA A 128 9.30 -4.73 4.88
N TYR A 129 9.24 -4.00 3.81
CA TYR A 129 8.02 -3.41 3.23
C TYR A 129 6.96 -4.48 2.95
N PHE A 130 7.34 -5.63 2.37
CA PHE A 130 6.42 -6.69 1.94
C PHE A 130 5.98 -7.61 3.08
N SER A 131 4.88 -8.34 2.89
CA SER A 131 4.18 -9.04 3.99
C SER A 131 4.91 -10.29 4.50
N ALA A 132 5.60 -11.06 3.64
CA ALA A 132 6.11 -12.39 3.98
C ALA A 132 6.92 -12.44 5.28
N THR A 133 7.92 -11.57 5.43
CA THR A 133 8.78 -11.57 6.63
C THR A 133 8.01 -11.14 7.89
N LYS A 134 7.00 -10.28 7.76
CA LYS A 134 6.11 -9.87 8.86
C LYS A 134 5.21 -11.03 9.30
N LEU A 135 4.67 -11.81 8.35
CA LEU A 135 3.89 -13.02 8.65
C LEU A 135 4.75 -14.09 9.32
N THR A 136 5.97 -14.32 8.83
CA THR A 136 6.93 -15.21 9.52
C THR A 136 7.16 -14.74 10.96
N TRP A 137 7.38 -13.45 11.18
CA TRP A 137 7.58 -12.88 12.51
C TRP A 137 6.34 -13.12 13.41
N LEU A 138 5.13 -12.90 12.91
CA LEU A 138 3.88 -13.15 13.65
C LEU A 138 3.74 -14.64 14.01
N LEU A 139 4.05 -15.54 13.09
CA LEU A 139 3.99 -16.99 13.36
C LEU A 139 5.02 -17.41 14.43
N GLU A 140 6.23 -16.88 14.36
CA GLU A 140 7.32 -17.22 15.30
C GLU A 140 7.15 -16.58 16.68
N GLN A 141 6.75 -15.30 16.74
CA GLN A 141 6.74 -14.53 17.98
C GLN A 141 5.40 -14.54 18.70
N VAL A 142 4.30 -14.78 17.98
CA VAL A 142 2.94 -14.74 18.54
C VAL A 142 2.33 -16.13 18.61
N VAL A 143 2.31 -16.88 17.52
CA VAL A 143 1.62 -18.18 17.45
C VAL A 143 2.45 -19.29 18.11
N LYS A 144 3.71 -19.43 17.73
CA LYS A 144 4.58 -20.52 18.22
C LYS A 144 4.76 -20.54 19.76
N PRO A 145 4.89 -19.38 20.47
CA PRO A 145 4.99 -19.38 21.93
C PRO A 145 3.64 -19.61 22.63
N SER A 146 2.53 -19.51 21.91
CA SER A 146 1.18 -19.67 22.45
C SER A 146 0.68 -21.11 22.28
N SER A 147 -0.41 -21.44 22.95
CA SER A 147 -1.11 -22.73 22.75
C SER A 147 -2.17 -22.65 21.63
N ILE A 148 -2.03 -21.73 20.70
CA ILE A 148 -2.99 -21.52 19.61
C ILE A 148 -2.90 -22.66 18.62
N ASN A 149 -4.05 -23.30 18.31
CA ASN A 149 -4.10 -24.29 17.25
C ASN A 149 -3.98 -23.60 15.89
N LEU A 150 -2.91 -23.89 15.16
CA LEU A 150 -2.61 -23.28 13.86
C LEU A 150 -3.72 -23.53 12.82
N ASP A 151 -4.45 -24.66 12.92
CA ASP A 151 -5.59 -24.95 12.04
C ASP A 151 -6.74 -23.93 12.20
N ASN A 152 -6.80 -23.19 13.30
CA ASN A 152 -7.79 -22.16 13.52
C ASN A 152 -7.29 -20.75 13.16
N VAL A 153 -6.05 -20.61 12.73
CA VAL A 153 -5.48 -19.33 12.35
C VAL A 153 -5.73 -19.04 10.87
N LEU A 154 -6.09 -17.80 10.59
CA LEU A 154 -6.09 -17.24 9.23
C LEU A 154 -5.09 -16.10 9.19
N ASP A 155 -4.46 -15.92 8.04
CA ASP A 155 -3.65 -14.76 7.73
C ASP A 155 -4.28 -13.91 6.63
N GLY A 156 -3.79 -12.69 6.50
CA GLY A 156 -4.13 -11.86 5.37
C GLY A 156 -3.63 -10.42 5.52
N THR A 157 -3.79 -9.71 4.42
CA THR A 157 -3.68 -8.27 4.38
C THR A 157 -5.01 -7.63 4.81
N ILE A 158 -5.05 -6.30 4.92
CA ILE A 158 -6.22 -5.58 5.46
C ILE A 158 -7.49 -5.84 4.64
N ASP A 159 -7.38 -6.02 3.33
CA ASP A 159 -8.52 -6.39 2.48
C ASP A 159 -9.16 -7.71 2.91
N SER A 160 -8.35 -8.75 3.16
CA SER A 160 -8.84 -10.06 3.61
C SER A 160 -9.51 -9.99 4.98
N TRP A 161 -8.92 -9.21 5.90
CA TRP A 161 -9.49 -8.97 7.22
C TRP A 161 -10.85 -8.26 7.16
N ILE A 162 -10.93 -7.21 6.36
CA ILE A 162 -12.17 -6.43 6.20
C ILE A 162 -13.22 -7.24 5.45
N LEU A 163 -12.86 -7.96 4.39
CA LEU A 163 -13.76 -8.86 3.67
C LEU A 163 -14.33 -9.94 4.59
N TRP A 164 -13.47 -10.57 5.41
CA TRP A 164 -13.89 -11.54 6.42
C TRP A 164 -14.97 -10.97 7.35
N ASN A 165 -14.75 -9.77 7.88
CA ASN A 165 -15.67 -9.12 8.79
C ASN A 165 -16.96 -8.64 8.08
N LEU A 166 -16.87 -8.09 6.87
CA LEU A 166 -18.01 -7.66 6.07
C LEU A 166 -18.96 -8.84 5.76
N THR A 167 -18.40 -10.01 5.49
CA THR A 167 -19.15 -11.23 5.13
C THR A 167 -19.56 -12.07 6.33
N GLY A 168 -19.21 -11.65 7.56
CA GLY A 168 -19.52 -12.38 8.79
C GLY A 168 -18.79 -13.72 8.89
N GLY A 169 -17.52 -13.75 8.45
CA GLY A 169 -16.67 -14.94 8.52
C GLY A 169 -16.88 -15.96 7.39
N LYS A 170 -17.67 -15.61 6.37
CA LYS A 170 -17.99 -16.55 5.27
C LYS A 170 -16.95 -16.58 4.16
N VAL A 171 -16.22 -15.47 3.93
CA VAL A 171 -15.26 -15.34 2.83
C VAL A 171 -13.90 -14.93 3.36
N HIS A 172 -12.91 -15.79 3.11
CA HIS A 172 -11.49 -15.53 3.33
C HIS A 172 -10.81 -15.48 1.96
N ALA A 173 -10.67 -14.28 1.42
CA ALA A 173 -10.10 -14.06 0.10
C ALA A 173 -9.35 -12.73 0.04
N THR A 174 -8.48 -12.62 -0.96
CA THR A 174 -7.76 -11.41 -1.37
C THR A 174 -7.85 -11.28 -2.89
N ASP A 175 -7.43 -10.13 -3.44
CA ASP A 175 -7.31 -9.98 -4.88
C ASP A 175 -5.86 -10.14 -5.37
N ASP A 176 -5.70 -10.33 -6.69
CA ASP A 176 -4.39 -10.44 -7.32
C ASP A 176 -3.47 -9.22 -7.02
N SER A 177 -4.03 -8.00 -6.92
CA SER A 177 -3.22 -6.80 -6.71
C SER A 177 -2.61 -6.75 -5.31
N ASN A 178 -3.39 -7.08 -4.27
CA ASN A 178 -2.89 -7.19 -2.89
C ASN A 178 -1.98 -8.41 -2.71
N ALA A 179 -2.37 -9.58 -3.25
CA ALA A 179 -1.55 -10.79 -3.21
C ALA A 179 -0.14 -10.54 -3.79
N SER A 180 -0.05 -9.81 -4.92
CA SER A 180 1.23 -9.50 -5.56
C SER A 180 2.18 -8.63 -4.71
N ARG A 181 1.73 -8.11 -3.57
CA ARG A 181 2.51 -7.30 -2.62
C ARG A 181 3.02 -8.08 -1.41
N THR A 182 2.73 -9.37 -1.35
CA THR A 182 3.07 -10.18 -0.16
C THR A 182 4.47 -10.78 -0.16
N MET A 183 5.14 -10.85 -1.31
CA MET A 183 6.37 -11.62 -1.54
C MET A 183 6.16 -13.14 -1.40
N LEU A 184 4.91 -13.59 -1.51
CA LEU A 184 4.49 -15.00 -1.51
C LEU A 184 3.78 -15.41 -2.81
N TYR A 185 3.40 -14.42 -3.63
CA TYR A 185 2.61 -14.60 -4.84
C TYR A 185 3.53 -14.68 -6.07
N ASN A 186 3.31 -15.69 -6.90
CA ASN A 186 4.03 -15.83 -8.16
C ASN A 186 3.30 -15.06 -9.28
N LEU A 187 3.97 -14.04 -9.84
CA LEU A 187 3.39 -13.20 -10.89
C LEU A 187 3.04 -13.94 -12.17
N THR A 188 3.75 -15.03 -12.47
CA THR A 188 3.56 -15.80 -13.71
C THR A 188 2.39 -16.77 -13.60
N THR A 189 2.32 -17.54 -12.50
CA THR A 189 1.25 -18.52 -12.27
C THR A 189 0.00 -17.89 -11.68
N ARG A 190 0.15 -16.74 -11.02
CA ARG A 190 -0.89 -16.01 -10.27
C ARG A 190 -1.48 -16.84 -9.13
N GLU A 191 -0.61 -17.52 -8.43
CA GLU A 191 -0.92 -18.37 -7.29
C GLU A 191 0.07 -18.10 -6.15
N TRP A 192 -0.26 -18.58 -4.96
CA TRP A 192 0.71 -18.65 -3.86
C TRP A 192 1.86 -19.58 -4.27
N ASP A 193 3.09 -19.09 -4.22
CA ASP A 193 4.27 -19.86 -4.65
C ASP A 193 4.73 -20.80 -3.54
N THR A 194 4.61 -22.11 -3.78
CA THR A 194 4.94 -23.13 -2.77
C THR A 194 6.38 -23.07 -2.27
N LYS A 195 7.35 -22.71 -3.15
CA LYS A 195 8.75 -22.57 -2.73
C LYS A 195 8.97 -21.36 -1.82
N LEU A 196 8.23 -20.27 -2.08
CA LEU A 196 8.28 -19.10 -1.20
C LEU A 196 7.57 -19.39 0.13
N LEU A 197 6.46 -20.10 0.11
CA LEU A 197 5.81 -20.55 1.34
C LEU A 197 6.73 -21.41 2.20
N ASP A 198 7.44 -22.34 1.58
CA ASP A 198 8.44 -23.19 2.27
C ASP A 198 9.61 -22.34 2.80
N LEU A 199 10.13 -21.41 2.00
CA LEU A 199 11.23 -20.50 2.40
C LEU A 199 10.89 -19.66 3.63
N PHE A 200 9.66 -19.13 3.67
CA PHE A 200 9.18 -18.29 4.76
C PHE A 200 8.51 -19.09 5.89
N ASN A 201 8.42 -20.42 5.78
CA ASN A 201 7.75 -21.30 6.72
C ASN A 201 6.29 -20.88 7.01
N ILE A 202 5.55 -20.52 5.95
CA ILE A 202 4.15 -20.10 6.03
C ILE A 202 3.26 -21.24 5.48
N PRO A 203 2.42 -21.85 6.34
CA PRO A 203 1.51 -22.91 5.89
C PRO A 203 0.45 -22.37 4.91
N ALA A 204 0.31 -23.01 3.76
CA ALA A 204 -0.61 -22.57 2.70
C ALA A 204 -2.08 -22.45 3.14
N HIS A 205 -2.52 -23.26 4.11
CA HIS A 205 -3.92 -23.25 4.58
C HIS A 205 -4.30 -21.99 5.39
N LEU A 206 -3.31 -21.18 5.82
CA LEU A 206 -3.57 -19.90 6.49
C LEU A 206 -3.95 -18.81 5.50
N LEU A 207 -3.50 -18.93 4.24
CA LEU A 207 -3.58 -17.88 3.22
C LEU A 207 -4.99 -17.74 2.63
N PRO A 208 -5.43 -16.51 2.31
CA PRO A 208 -6.70 -16.27 1.67
C PRO A 208 -6.73 -16.83 0.22
N LYS A 209 -7.92 -17.15 -0.26
CA LYS A 209 -8.12 -17.49 -1.67
C LYS A 209 -7.89 -16.26 -2.54
N ILE A 210 -7.04 -16.38 -3.56
CA ILE A 210 -6.84 -15.32 -4.54
C ILE A 210 -8.03 -15.28 -5.51
N GLN A 211 -8.54 -14.08 -5.77
CA GLN A 211 -9.61 -13.84 -6.73
C GLN A 211 -9.25 -12.66 -7.66
N PRO A 212 -9.86 -12.57 -8.86
CA PRO A 212 -9.69 -11.42 -9.71
C PRO A 212 -10.14 -10.13 -9.02
N THR A 213 -9.39 -9.05 -9.24
CA THR A 213 -9.64 -7.70 -8.71
C THR A 213 -11.08 -7.23 -8.94
N LEU A 214 -11.56 -7.37 -10.18
CA LEU A 214 -12.96 -7.14 -10.54
C LEU A 214 -13.68 -8.49 -10.55
N GLY A 215 -14.38 -8.79 -9.44
CA GLY A 215 -15.02 -10.08 -9.22
C GLY A 215 -16.03 -10.03 -8.08
N TYR A 216 -16.71 -11.13 -7.85
CA TYR A 216 -17.68 -11.25 -6.76
C TYR A 216 -17.02 -11.88 -5.53
N PHE A 217 -16.95 -11.10 -4.45
CA PHE A 217 -16.34 -11.47 -3.18
C PHE A 217 -17.36 -11.84 -2.09
N GLY A 218 -18.63 -12.00 -2.43
CA GLY A 218 -19.72 -12.27 -1.49
C GLY A 218 -20.57 -11.04 -1.21
N THR A 219 -21.41 -11.13 -0.18
CA THR A 219 -22.27 -10.03 0.29
C THR A 219 -21.96 -9.68 1.73
N THR A 220 -22.28 -8.45 2.10
CA THR A 220 -22.23 -8.03 3.51
C THR A 220 -23.22 -8.86 4.34
N LYS A 221 -22.88 -9.11 5.63
CA LYS A 221 -23.85 -9.70 6.55
C LYS A 221 -25.02 -8.73 6.78
N PRO A 222 -26.28 -9.23 6.79
CA PRO A 222 -27.47 -8.37 6.81
C PRO A 222 -27.55 -7.42 8.01
N ASP A 223 -27.11 -7.87 9.19
CA ASP A 223 -27.17 -7.12 10.44
C ASP A 223 -26.17 -5.93 10.50
N LEU A 224 -25.23 -5.86 9.57
CA LEU A 224 -24.22 -4.79 9.53
C LEU A 224 -24.84 -3.43 9.11
N LEU A 225 -25.57 -3.45 7.98
CA LEU A 225 -26.15 -2.24 7.38
C LEU A 225 -27.67 -2.36 7.14
N GLY A 226 -28.28 -3.50 7.48
CA GLY A 226 -29.70 -3.78 7.21
C GLY A 226 -29.98 -4.34 5.82
N ALA A 227 -28.95 -4.70 5.04
CA ALA A 227 -29.07 -5.31 3.71
C ALA A 227 -27.85 -6.17 3.38
N GLU A 228 -28.04 -7.15 2.50
CA GLU A 228 -26.97 -7.87 1.83
C GLU A 228 -26.53 -7.09 0.59
N ILE A 229 -25.33 -6.50 0.65
CA ILE A 229 -24.78 -5.68 -0.43
C ILE A 229 -23.64 -6.44 -1.08
N PRO A 230 -23.64 -6.65 -2.41
CA PRO A 230 -22.54 -7.34 -3.11
C PRO A 230 -21.22 -6.58 -3.00
N ILE A 231 -20.12 -7.31 -2.76
CA ILE A 231 -18.74 -6.80 -2.81
C ILE A 231 -18.17 -7.25 -4.15
N THR A 232 -17.89 -6.29 -5.05
CA THR A 232 -17.62 -6.58 -6.46
C THR A 232 -16.25 -6.16 -6.96
N ALA A 233 -15.45 -5.52 -6.11
CA ALA A 233 -14.08 -5.16 -6.41
C ALA A 233 -13.25 -5.04 -5.13
N ILE A 234 -12.01 -5.55 -5.18
CA ILE A 234 -10.98 -5.33 -4.18
C ILE A 234 -9.70 -4.97 -4.91
N LEU A 235 -9.04 -3.87 -4.50
CA LEU A 235 -7.78 -3.41 -5.07
C LEU A 235 -6.85 -2.86 -3.98
N GLY A 236 -5.54 -2.96 -4.19
CA GLY A 236 -4.60 -2.12 -3.46
C GLY A 236 -4.79 -0.63 -3.82
N ASP A 237 -4.54 0.26 -2.88
CA ASP A 237 -4.76 1.72 -3.00
C ASP A 237 -4.06 2.34 -4.23
N GLN A 238 -2.83 1.94 -4.48
CA GLN A 238 -2.05 2.47 -5.60
C GLN A 238 -2.56 1.96 -6.95
N GLN A 239 -3.07 0.73 -6.99
CA GLN A 239 -3.73 0.16 -8.16
C GLN A 239 -5.09 0.80 -8.39
N ALA A 240 -5.86 1.08 -7.34
CA ALA A 240 -7.12 1.79 -7.42
C ALA A 240 -6.92 3.21 -8.00
N SER A 241 -5.88 3.93 -7.53
CA SER A 241 -5.49 5.22 -8.09
C SER A 241 -5.09 5.12 -9.56
N LEU A 242 -4.28 4.11 -9.94
CA LEU A 242 -3.89 3.88 -11.35
C LEU A 242 -5.12 3.67 -12.24
N PHE A 243 -6.08 2.87 -11.78
CA PHE A 243 -7.34 2.61 -12.49
C PHE A 243 -8.21 3.88 -12.57
N GLY A 244 -8.40 4.58 -11.45
CA GLY A 244 -9.19 5.81 -11.36
C GLY A 244 -8.65 6.94 -12.23
N HIS A 245 -7.33 7.02 -12.42
CA HIS A 245 -6.70 7.93 -13.36
C HIS A 245 -6.85 7.51 -14.84
N GLY A 246 -7.48 6.36 -15.14
CA GLY A 246 -7.61 5.85 -16.50
C GLY A 246 -6.24 5.54 -17.12
N CYS A 247 -5.30 5.00 -16.34
CA CYS A 247 -4.02 4.55 -16.86
C CYS A 247 -4.18 3.13 -17.43
N ASP A 248 -4.87 3.02 -18.56
CA ASP A 248 -5.34 1.78 -19.18
C ASP A 248 -4.36 1.18 -20.20
N ARG A 249 -3.31 1.91 -20.61
CA ARG A 249 -2.30 1.48 -21.58
C ARG A 249 -0.87 1.79 -21.12
N PRO A 250 0.14 1.11 -21.70
CA PRO A 250 1.54 1.44 -21.48
C PRO A 250 1.86 2.91 -21.75
N GLY A 251 2.79 3.49 -20.98
CA GLY A 251 3.19 4.90 -21.07
C GLY A 251 2.36 5.86 -20.21
N LEU A 252 1.19 5.43 -19.73
CA LEU A 252 0.42 6.20 -18.75
C LEU A 252 0.87 5.81 -17.33
N VAL A 253 1.18 6.82 -16.55
CA VAL A 253 1.78 6.68 -15.21
C VAL A 253 1.03 7.57 -14.24
N LYS A 254 0.82 7.08 -13.03
CA LYS A 254 0.32 7.90 -11.93
C LYS A 254 1.38 8.03 -10.83
N CYS A 255 1.40 9.16 -10.13
CA CYS A 255 2.16 9.35 -8.90
C CYS A 255 1.23 9.91 -7.81
N THR A 256 1.06 9.15 -6.74
CA THR A 256 0.33 9.61 -5.55
C THR A 256 1.32 10.24 -4.58
N TYR A 257 1.11 11.50 -4.23
CA TYR A 257 1.89 12.20 -3.21
C TYR A 257 1.15 12.12 -1.87
N GLY A 258 1.58 11.22 -1.01
CA GLY A 258 1.09 11.05 0.36
C GLY A 258 2.22 11.19 1.38
N THR A 259 2.17 10.46 2.48
CA THR A 259 3.28 10.32 3.45
C THR A 259 4.57 9.88 2.76
N GLY A 260 4.49 8.83 1.93
CA GLY A 260 5.42 8.52 0.85
C GLY A 260 4.80 8.83 -0.50
N SER A 261 5.53 8.68 -1.59
CA SER A 261 4.98 8.76 -2.95
C SER A 261 5.17 7.44 -3.67
N PHE A 262 4.16 7.11 -4.49
CA PHE A 262 4.13 5.85 -5.22
C PHE A 262 3.84 6.12 -6.68
N LEU A 263 4.85 5.89 -7.50
CA LEU A 263 4.76 6.02 -8.95
C LEU A 263 4.47 4.65 -9.55
N VAL A 264 3.34 4.52 -10.23
CA VAL A 264 2.91 3.26 -10.85
C VAL A 264 2.68 3.47 -12.34
N ALA A 265 3.40 2.69 -13.14
CA ALA A 265 3.40 2.75 -14.59
C ALA A 265 2.76 1.48 -15.18
N ARG A 266 1.72 1.64 -15.98
CA ARG A 266 1.05 0.53 -16.67
C ARG A 266 1.98 -0.09 -17.70
N THR A 267 2.22 -1.43 -17.64
CA THR A 267 3.06 -2.18 -18.59
C THR A 267 2.27 -3.00 -19.61
N GLY A 268 0.95 -2.95 -19.56
CA GLY A 268 0.08 -3.77 -20.42
C GLY A 268 -0.13 -5.17 -19.85
N ASN A 269 0.00 -6.17 -20.69
CA ASN A 269 -0.22 -7.58 -20.35
C ASN A 269 1.09 -8.34 -20.10
N ASN A 270 2.22 -7.65 -20.05
CA ASN A 270 3.53 -8.24 -19.90
C ASN A 270 4.13 -7.92 -18.53
N ILE A 271 4.71 -8.92 -17.89
CA ILE A 271 5.56 -8.72 -16.71
C ILE A 271 6.89 -8.11 -17.23
N ILE A 272 7.28 -6.98 -16.63
CA ILE A 272 8.56 -6.35 -16.88
C ILE A 272 9.40 -6.46 -15.61
N HIS A 273 10.52 -7.18 -15.68
CA HIS A 273 11.52 -7.21 -14.61
C HIS A 273 12.56 -6.10 -14.90
N SER A 274 12.52 -5.05 -14.08
CA SER A 274 13.41 -3.89 -14.24
C SER A 274 14.80 -4.16 -13.68
N GLN A 275 15.84 -3.91 -14.46
CA GLN A 275 17.22 -3.91 -13.97
C GLN A 275 17.55 -2.67 -13.11
N GLN A 276 16.70 -1.64 -13.14
CA GLN A 276 16.81 -0.42 -12.34
C GLN A 276 16.08 -0.55 -10.99
N GLN A 277 15.90 -1.78 -10.50
CA GLN A 277 15.31 -2.06 -9.18
C GLN A 277 13.89 -1.46 -8.97
N LEU A 278 13.13 -1.31 -10.04
CA LEU A 278 11.69 -1.09 -9.95
C LEU A 278 10.99 -2.42 -9.73
N ILE A 279 9.91 -2.41 -8.99
CA ILE A 279 9.17 -3.63 -8.69
C ILE A 279 8.05 -3.87 -9.71
N ALA A 280 7.89 -5.13 -10.13
CA ALA A 280 6.77 -5.55 -10.94
C ALA A 280 5.59 -5.96 -10.04
N THR A 281 4.37 -5.66 -10.45
CA THR A 281 3.16 -5.96 -9.68
C THR A 281 1.97 -6.17 -10.60
N ILE A 282 0.90 -6.76 -10.09
CA ILE A 282 -0.40 -6.76 -10.77
C ILE A 282 -1.00 -5.36 -10.71
N ALA A 283 -1.45 -4.83 -11.83
CA ALA A 283 -2.25 -3.60 -11.88
C ALA A 283 -3.69 -3.89 -11.48
N TRP A 284 -4.36 -4.77 -12.21
CA TRP A 284 -5.68 -5.34 -11.90
C TRP A 284 -5.95 -6.56 -12.77
N THR A 285 -6.90 -7.37 -12.33
CA THR A 285 -7.38 -8.54 -13.07
C THR A 285 -8.89 -8.51 -13.21
N GLN A 286 -9.40 -9.07 -14.28
CA GLN A 286 -10.83 -9.16 -14.56
C GLN A 286 -11.15 -10.45 -15.32
N ASN A 287 -12.18 -11.16 -14.90
CA ASN A 287 -12.69 -12.29 -15.68
C ASN A 287 -13.47 -11.79 -16.90
N ASN A 288 -13.19 -12.40 -18.05
CA ASN A 288 -13.97 -12.20 -19.25
C ASN A 288 -15.20 -13.13 -19.24
N SER A 289 -16.16 -12.85 -20.13
CA SER A 289 -17.35 -13.68 -20.33
C SER A 289 -17.06 -15.14 -20.73
N ASN A 290 -15.83 -15.46 -21.11
CA ASN A 290 -15.38 -16.80 -21.52
C ASN A 290 -14.52 -17.49 -20.45
N ASP A 291 -14.66 -17.15 -19.17
CA ASP A 291 -13.89 -17.67 -18.04
C ASP A 291 -12.35 -17.49 -18.14
N THR A 292 -11.87 -16.63 -19.05
CA THR A 292 -10.46 -16.26 -19.11
C THR A 292 -10.22 -14.99 -18.31
N THR A 293 -9.15 -14.97 -17.50
CA THR A 293 -8.78 -13.78 -16.74
C THR A 293 -7.91 -12.86 -17.58
N LYS A 294 -8.37 -11.63 -17.80
CA LYS A 294 -7.54 -10.54 -18.36
C LYS A 294 -6.67 -9.98 -17.25
N VAL A 295 -5.36 -10.00 -17.46
CA VAL A 295 -4.37 -9.54 -16.48
C VAL A 295 -3.69 -8.27 -16.96
N GLY A 296 -3.57 -7.33 -16.08
CA GLY A 296 -2.77 -6.14 -16.29
C GLY A 296 -1.62 -6.06 -15.31
N TYR A 297 -0.42 -5.74 -15.82
CA TYR A 297 0.78 -5.56 -15.01
C TYR A 297 1.20 -4.10 -14.94
N ALA A 298 2.02 -3.79 -13.93
CA ALA A 298 2.61 -2.47 -13.74
C ALA A 298 4.03 -2.58 -13.18
N LEU A 299 4.83 -1.54 -13.43
CA LEU A 299 6.06 -1.23 -12.69
C LEU A 299 5.75 -0.20 -11.62
N GLU A 300 6.36 -0.34 -10.46
CA GLU A 300 6.22 0.61 -9.36
C GLU A 300 7.58 1.04 -8.83
N GLY A 301 7.70 2.36 -8.58
CA GLY A 301 8.76 2.94 -7.77
C GLY A 301 8.16 3.55 -6.51
N SER A 302 8.59 3.05 -5.36
CA SER A 302 8.12 3.49 -4.03
C SER A 302 9.15 4.43 -3.42
N MET A 303 8.71 5.63 -3.06
CA MET A 303 9.50 6.66 -2.35
C MET A 303 8.92 6.81 -0.95
N PHE A 304 9.64 6.37 0.08
CA PHE A 304 9.06 6.22 1.43
C PHE A 304 8.80 7.54 2.15
N THR A 305 9.49 8.60 1.76
CA THR A 305 9.48 9.87 2.50
C THR A 305 9.29 11.06 1.55
N THR A 306 8.05 11.56 1.46
CA THR A 306 7.70 12.77 0.70
C THR A 306 6.89 13.71 1.57
N GLY A 307 5.60 13.52 1.75
CA GLY A 307 4.81 14.31 2.70
C GLY A 307 5.32 14.20 4.14
N ALA A 308 5.92 13.06 4.51
CA ALA A 308 6.59 12.90 5.80
C ALA A 308 7.75 13.90 6.00
N CYS A 309 8.43 14.33 4.93
CA CYS A 309 9.45 15.38 5.02
C CYS A 309 8.83 16.73 5.39
N ILE A 310 7.65 17.04 4.85
CA ILE A 310 6.93 18.29 5.15
C ILE A 310 6.42 18.26 6.60
N GLN A 311 5.89 17.12 7.05
CA GLN A 311 5.52 16.95 8.46
C GLN A 311 6.72 17.10 9.39
N TRP A 312 7.86 16.52 9.03
CA TRP A 312 9.10 16.64 9.80
C TRP A 312 9.60 18.10 9.85
N LEU A 313 9.53 18.86 8.76
CA LEU A 313 9.84 20.30 8.77
C LEU A 313 8.97 21.05 9.76
N ARG A 314 7.69 20.65 9.92
CA ARG A 314 6.74 21.27 10.85
C ARG A 314 6.93 20.78 12.27
N ASP A 315 6.79 19.47 12.48
CA ASP A 315 6.64 18.87 13.81
C ASP A 315 7.99 18.45 14.43
N GLY A 316 8.97 18.08 13.57
CA GLY A 316 10.27 17.60 14.02
C GLY A 316 11.28 18.73 14.31
N ILE A 317 11.37 19.73 13.43
CA ILE A 317 12.38 20.80 13.54
C ILE A 317 11.79 22.22 13.54
N GLY A 318 10.48 22.39 13.44
CA GLY A 318 9.80 23.68 13.58
C GLY A 318 10.19 24.73 12.53
N LEU A 319 10.57 24.30 11.32
CA LEU A 319 10.91 25.23 10.25
C LEU A 319 9.69 25.84 9.55
N ILE A 320 8.52 25.25 9.71
CA ILE A 320 7.24 25.74 9.17
C ILE A 320 6.13 25.52 10.19
N ASP A 321 5.05 26.31 10.14
CA ASP A 321 3.88 26.15 11.01
C ASP A 321 2.80 25.29 10.37
N ASN A 322 2.75 25.28 9.03
CA ASN A 322 1.83 24.48 8.24
C ASN A 322 2.43 24.18 6.84
N ALA A 323 1.89 23.19 6.16
CA ALA A 323 2.40 22.73 4.86
C ALA A 323 2.36 23.85 3.78
N ALA A 324 1.35 24.73 3.77
CA ALA A 324 1.23 25.81 2.79
C ALA A 324 2.39 26.83 2.85
N GLN A 325 3.05 26.96 4.00
CA GLN A 325 4.23 27.85 4.13
C GLN A 325 5.43 27.36 3.29
N THR A 326 5.49 26.10 2.90
CA THR A 326 6.62 25.59 2.11
C THR A 326 6.71 26.29 0.76
N GLU A 327 5.58 26.47 0.06
CA GLU A 327 5.53 27.18 -1.21
C GLU A 327 5.94 28.64 -1.04
N MET A 328 5.34 29.34 -0.08
CA MET A 328 5.65 30.76 0.17
C MET A 328 7.14 30.98 0.49
N LEU A 329 7.75 30.12 1.30
CA LEU A 329 9.16 30.22 1.66
C LEU A 329 10.06 29.91 0.45
N ALA A 330 9.75 28.85 -0.30
CA ALA A 330 10.53 28.46 -1.47
C ALA A 330 10.54 29.54 -2.56
N GLN A 331 9.44 30.30 -2.73
CA GLN A 331 9.32 31.39 -3.68
C GLN A 331 10.11 32.66 -3.28
N GLN A 332 10.55 32.78 -2.01
CA GLN A 332 11.33 33.94 -1.53
C GLN A 332 12.82 33.87 -1.93
N VAL A 333 13.25 32.77 -2.52
CA VAL A 333 14.63 32.57 -2.98
C VAL A 333 14.65 32.10 -4.43
N SER A 334 15.67 32.53 -5.19
CA SER A 334 15.80 32.16 -6.62
C SER A 334 16.15 30.68 -6.83
N ASP A 335 16.89 30.13 -5.89
CA ASP A 335 17.43 28.77 -5.93
C ASP A 335 17.56 28.20 -4.51
N ASN A 336 18.11 27.00 -4.38
CA ASN A 336 18.31 26.34 -3.09
C ASN A 336 19.59 26.78 -2.34
N GLY A 337 20.33 27.75 -2.85
CA GLY A 337 21.59 28.26 -2.26
C GLY A 337 22.70 27.21 -2.21
N GLY A 338 22.66 26.20 -3.06
CA GLY A 338 23.61 25.08 -3.08
C GLY A 338 23.30 23.99 -2.03
N VAL A 339 22.16 24.09 -1.33
CA VAL A 339 21.76 23.10 -0.33
C VAL A 339 20.94 22.00 -0.98
N TYR A 340 21.29 20.76 -0.69
CA TYR A 340 20.55 19.57 -1.09
C TYR A 340 20.13 18.76 0.13
N PHE A 341 18.92 18.21 0.08
CA PHE A 341 18.39 17.34 1.12
C PHE A 341 18.28 15.90 0.62
N VAL A 342 18.73 14.94 1.42
CA VAL A 342 18.49 13.50 1.20
C VAL A 342 17.27 13.09 2.01
N PRO A 343 16.13 12.73 1.39
CA PRO A 343 14.87 12.46 2.08
C PRO A 343 14.76 11.03 2.58
N ALA A 344 15.75 10.56 3.37
CA ALA A 344 15.86 9.19 3.86
C ALA A 344 15.47 9.06 5.34
N LEU A 345 14.35 9.67 5.77
CA LEU A 345 13.89 9.59 7.17
C LEU A 345 13.58 8.14 7.62
N SER A 346 13.19 7.30 6.67
CA SER A 346 12.89 5.86 6.87
C SER A 346 13.66 4.96 5.89
N GLY A 347 14.89 5.37 5.51
CA GLY A 347 15.64 4.76 4.42
C GLY A 347 15.23 5.31 3.06
N LEU A 348 15.88 4.81 2.00
CA LEU A 348 15.56 5.11 0.60
C LEU A 348 14.81 3.93 -0.02
N GLY A 349 13.75 4.24 -0.77
CA GLY A 349 13.04 3.30 -1.62
C GLY A 349 13.66 3.20 -3.01
N ALA A 350 12.82 2.99 -4.02
CA ALA A 350 13.26 2.87 -5.41
C ALA A 350 13.99 4.15 -5.90
N PRO A 351 15.02 4.01 -6.74
CA PRO A 351 15.64 2.77 -7.20
C PRO A 351 16.77 2.25 -6.28
N HIS A 352 17.01 2.88 -5.12
CA HIS A 352 18.19 2.64 -4.28
C HIS A 352 18.03 1.48 -3.31
N TRP A 353 16.85 1.35 -2.69
CA TRP A 353 16.49 0.33 -1.69
C TRP A 353 17.51 0.19 -0.55
N ASP A 354 17.93 1.34 -0.01
CA ASP A 354 18.84 1.39 1.13
C ASP A 354 18.07 1.65 2.42
N MET A 355 17.83 0.59 3.19
CA MET A 355 17.16 0.65 4.50
C MET A 355 17.99 1.38 5.56
N ASN A 356 19.31 1.52 5.38
CA ASN A 356 20.23 2.12 6.32
C ASN A 356 20.51 3.60 6.04
N ALA A 357 20.14 4.10 4.86
CA ALA A 357 20.25 5.51 4.53
C ALA A 357 19.48 6.36 5.55
N ARG A 358 20.01 7.55 5.85
CA ARG A 358 19.37 8.53 6.74
C ARG A 358 19.33 9.91 6.09
N GLY A 359 18.33 10.71 6.50
CA GLY A 359 18.17 12.09 6.03
C GLY A 359 19.38 12.96 6.34
N ALA A 360 19.76 13.79 5.37
CA ALA A 360 20.90 14.69 5.52
C ALA A 360 20.73 15.96 4.68
N PHE A 361 21.25 17.10 5.17
CA PHE A 361 21.45 18.29 4.37
C PHE A 361 22.93 18.42 3.99
N PHE A 362 23.19 18.72 2.72
CA PHE A 362 24.52 18.98 2.19
C PHE A 362 24.61 20.39 1.62
N GLY A 363 25.82 20.96 1.55
CA GLY A 363 26.06 22.25 0.93
C GLY A 363 25.70 23.47 1.78
N ILE A 364 25.52 23.31 3.10
CA ILE A 364 25.22 24.43 4.01
C ILE A 364 26.45 25.34 4.15
N THR A 365 26.24 26.64 3.86
CA THR A 365 27.22 27.71 4.06
C THR A 365 26.64 28.81 4.97
N GLY A 366 27.45 29.78 5.38
CA GLY A 366 26.99 30.89 6.22
C GLY A 366 25.91 31.78 5.60
N GLY A 367 25.69 31.70 4.29
CA GLY A 367 24.63 32.44 3.58
C GLY A 367 23.29 31.68 3.48
N VAL A 368 23.25 30.43 3.89
CA VAL A 368 22.03 29.62 3.82
C VAL A 368 21.00 30.10 4.84
N LYS A 369 19.75 30.24 4.37
CA LYS A 369 18.62 30.70 5.16
C LYS A 369 17.56 29.58 5.25
N ARG A 370 16.59 29.74 6.17
CA ARG A 370 15.42 28.87 6.32
C ARG A 370 14.75 28.54 4.98
N GLN A 371 14.61 29.53 4.11
CA GLN A 371 13.97 29.41 2.80
C GLN A 371 14.69 28.42 1.89
N HIS A 372 16.04 28.45 1.90
CA HIS A 372 16.86 27.52 1.12
C HIS A 372 16.70 26.08 1.60
N LEU A 373 16.63 25.86 2.93
CA LEU A 373 16.39 24.52 3.52
C LEU A 373 15.01 23.99 3.13
N VAL A 374 13.96 24.81 3.24
CA VAL A 374 12.60 24.40 2.86
C VAL A 374 12.52 24.08 1.36
N ARG A 375 13.13 24.94 0.51
CA ARG A 375 13.17 24.74 -0.94
C ARG A 375 13.90 23.44 -1.30
N SER A 376 15.04 23.15 -0.68
CA SER A 376 15.81 21.94 -0.95
C SER A 376 15.03 20.66 -0.61
N VAL A 377 14.13 20.70 0.39
CA VAL A 377 13.24 19.58 0.70
C VAL A 377 12.18 19.36 -0.39
N LEU A 378 11.57 20.44 -0.90
CA LEU A 378 10.63 20.35 -2.02
C LEU A 378 11.30 19.83 -3.29
N GLU A 379 12.52 20.34 -3.59
CA GLU A 379 13.32 19.89 -4.73
C GLU A 379 13.73 18.41 -4.58
N ALA A 380 14.07 17.95 -3.37
CA ALA A 380 14.39 16.55 -3.11
C ALA A 380 13.23 15.60 -3.42
N ILE A 381 11.99 16.00 -3.09
CA ILE A 381 10.79 15.24 -3.45
C ILE A 381 10.67 15.13 -4.98
N ALA A 382 10.87 16.24 -5.69
CA ALA A 382 10.80 16.26 -7.15
C ALA A 382 11.92 15.42 -7.80
N PHE A 383 13.13 15.45 -7.23
CA PHE A 383 14.26 14.65 -7.70
C PHE A 383 14.02 13.15 -7.56
N GLN A 384 13.47 12.69 -6.42
CA GLN A 384 13.09 11.27 -6.27
C GLN A 384 12.11 10.82 -7.36
N VAL A 385 11.06 11.62 -7.62
CA VAL A 385 10.09 11.29 -8.67
C VAL A 385 10.76 11.25 -10.05
N LYS A 386 11.65 12.21 -10.34
CA LYS A 386 12.42 12.24 -11.59
C LYS A 386 13.30 10.99 -11.74
N GLU A 387 14.00 10.57 -10.69
CA GLU A 387 14.83 9.37 -10.71
C GLU A 387 14.01 8.11 -11.04
N VAL A 388 12.84 7.95 -10.45
CA VAL A 388 11.95 6.82 -10.76
C VAL A 388 11.43 6.89 -12.19
N VAL A 389 11.02 8.07 -12.69
CA VAL A 389 10.61 8.26 -14.09
C VAL A 389 11.76 7.91 -15.03
N GLN A 390 12.99 8.33 -14.72
CA GLN A 390 14.16 8.02 -15.50
C GLN A 390 14.47 6.52 -15.48
N ALA A 391 14.41 5.87 -14.31
CA ALA A 391 14.59 4.43 -14.21
C ALA A 391 13.58 3.63 -15.06
N ILE A 392 12.34 4.10 -15.18
CA ILE A 392 11.35 3.50 -16.10
C ILE A 392 11.79 3.67 -17.55
N ASN A 393 12.17 4.89 -17.97
CA ASN A 393 12.57 5.18 -19.33
C ASN A 393 13.86 4.43 -19.72
N ASP A 394 14.85 4.39 -18.81
CA ASP A 394 16.14 3.72 -19.03
C ASP A 394 16.02 2.19 -19.07
N SER A 395 14.90 1.64 -18.62
CA SER A 395 14.62 0.20 -18.80
C SER A 395 14.54 -0.19 -20.29
N GLY A 396 14.30 0.77 -21.18
CA GLY A 396 14.12 0.55 -22.62
C GLY A 396 12.82 -0.20 -22.98
N LEU A 397 12.05 -0.60 -21.98
CA LEU A 397 10.85 -1.43 -22.15
C LEU A 397 9.55 -0.61 -22.05
N LEU A 398 9.62 0.58 -21.46
CA LEU A 398 8.49 1.49 -21.29
C LEU A 398 8.99 2.93 -21.34
N GLN A 399 8.28 3.80 -22.07
CA GLN A 399 8.50 5.24 -22.06
C GLN A 399 7.34 5.95 -21.38
N VAL A 400 7.65 6.84 -20.44
CA VAL A 400 6.64 7.66 -19.78
C VAL A 400 6.15 8.75 -20.71
N GLU A 401 4.90 8.62 -21.18
CA GLU A 401 4.26 9.61 -22.04
C GLU A 401 3.53 10.70 -21.23
N ARG A 402 2.91 10.30 -20.12
CA ARG A 402 2.13 11.19 -19.27
C ARG A 402 2.18 10.75 -17.83
N LEU A 403 2.52 11.68 -16.95
CA LEU A 403 2.43 11.54 -15.49
C LEU A 403 1.14 12.21 -15.01
N LYS A 404 0.27 11.44 -14.36
CA LYS A 404 -0.92 11.92 -13.64
C LYS A 404 -0.62 11.92 -12.15
N VAL A 405 -1.12 12.90 -11.42
CA VAL A 405 -0.80 13.08 -10.00
C VAL A 405 -2.05 13.20 -9.15
N ASP A 406 -1.99 12.68 -7.94
CA ASP A 406 -2.98 12.82 -6.88
C ASP A 406 -2.31 12.83 -5.50
N GLY A 407 -3.12 12.83 -4.45
CA GLY A 407 -2.66 12.98 -3.07
C GLY A 407 -2.84 14.42 -2.58
N GLY A 408 -2.15 14.82 -1.49
CA GLY A 408 -2.27 16.17 -0.93
C GLY A 408 -1.69 16.30 0.46
#